data_1dc7ba72ed71192e4a23436e475e3175
#
_entry.id   1dc7ba72ed71192e4a23436e475e3175
#
_cell.length_a   1.000
_cell.length_b   1.000
_cell.length_c   1.000
_cell.angle_alpha   90.00
_cell.angle_beta   90.00
_cell.angle_gamma   90.00
#
_symmetry.space_group_name_H-M   'P 1'
#
loop_
_entity.id
_entity.type
_entity.pdbx_description
1 polymer ?
#
loop_
_entity_poly.entity_id
_entity_poly.type
_entity_poly.pdbx_seq_one_letter_code
_entity_poly.pdbx_strand_id
1 'polypeptide(L)'
;MNRKFIYIGCTVFAMSLFHAGGIQAQEENKDSLVNVAFGTVAQEDLTHAISTVNTSELTKKVNSSSSLVGLESLIGGYTGNVWGQGALVLVDGVPRSASNVRASEIESVSVMKDAAAVVLYGSRAAKGVILITTKRGKNEPMRIDVRGNAGINVPKSYPKYLDSDCYMTLYNEACRNDGLSPKYSASDIYNTAMGTNPYRYPNIDFYSSDYLKKAYYNADVTGEVYGGNDRTHYYLNFGMDYSNDLLKYGESKNAYNMRFNVRGNVDMTLASWLKATTNAAVVFTNQYAGRGNFWGTASTLRPNWFAPLLPIDMMDTSVAQIQEYITNSNHLIDGKYLLGGTSSDMTNPFADLLAAGYVKEKARMFMFDVSLAADLGSFLKGLTFKTSYSVDYTCLLYTSPSPRDGLLSR
;
A
#
# COMPACT_ATOMS: atom_id res chain seq x y z
N MET A 1 7.81 7.09 44.17
CA MET A 1 7.73 8.13 43.14
C MET A 1 6.73 7.66 42.08
N ASN A 2 5.59 8.22 42.18
CA ASN A 2 4.40 8.34 41.32
C ASN A 2 4.02 7.25 40.26
N ARG A 3 3.08 6.40 40.72
CA ARG A 3 2.26 5.46 39.94
C ARG A 3 0.98 6.09 39.34
N LYS A 4 0.98 7.34 38.88
CA LYS A 4 -0.24 8.03 38.46
C LYS A 4 -0.39 8.25 36.94
N PHE A 5 0.51 7.74 36.10
CA PHE A 5 0.44 7.96 34.63
C PHE A 5 -0.07 6.79 33.79
N ILE A 6 -0.44 5.66 34.40
CA ILE A 6 -0.89 4.44 33.65
C ILE A 6 -2.42 4.36 33.48
N TYR A 7 -3.20 5.19 34.16
CA TYR A 7 -4.67 5.09 34.15
C TYR A 7 -5.40 5.94 33.12
N ILE A 8 -4.73 6.82 32.37
CA ILE A 8 -5.39 7.70 31.38
C ILE A 8 -5.50 7.03 29.99
N GLY A 9 -4.69 6.02 29.70
CA GLY A 9 -4.74 5.31 28.40
C GLY A 9 -5.85 4.27 28.27
N CYS A 10 -6.37 3.72 29.39
CA CYS A 10 -7.37 2.65 29.36
C CYS A 10 -8.83 3.13 29.39
N THR A 11 -9.09 4.35 29.78
CA THR A 11 -10.47 4.87 29.92
C THR A 11 -11.06 5.38 28.59
N VAL A 12 -10.27 5.69 27.60
CA VAL A 12 -10.76 6.09 26.27
C VAL A 12 -11.17 4.88 25.42
N PHE A 13 -10.64 3.69 25.71
CA PHE A 13 -10.96 2.46 24.97
C PHE A 13 -12.24 1.75 25.47
N ALA A 14 -12.70 2.07 26.67
CA ALA A 14 -13.86 1.40 27.29
C ALA A 14 -15.21 2.08 26.99
N MET A 15 -15.24 3.26 26.39
CA MET A 15 -16.49 3.97 26.09
C MET A 15 -17.07 3.73 24.69
N SER A 16 -16.42 2.95 23.84
CA SER A 16 -16.94 2.62 22.50
C SER A 16 -17.70 1.29 22.40
N LEU A 17 -17.93 0.57 23.51
CA LEU A 17 -18.50 -0.78 23.49
C LEU A 17 -20.00 -0.89 23.86
N PHE A 18 -20.71 0.21 24.08
CA PHE A 18 -22.14 0.16 24.34
C PHE A 18 -22.94 1.12 23.45
N HIS A 19 -23.01 0.81 22.16
CA HIS A 19 -24.17 1.16 21.34
C HIS A 19 -24.58 -0.10 20.56
N ALA A 20 -25.35 -0.95 21.22
CA ALA A 20 -26.20 -1.91 20.54
C ALA A 20 -27.35 -1.12 19.88
N GLY A 21 -27.06 -0.43 18.81
CA GLY A 21 -28.06 0.12 17.92
C GLY A 21 -28.66 -1.04 17.14
N GLY A 22 -29.95 -1.28 17.31
CA GLY A 22 -30.70 -2.27 16.55
C GLY A 22 -30.43 -2.12 15.06
N ILE A 23 -30.32 -3.25 14.38
CA ILE A 23 -30.36 -3.35 12.92
C ILE A 23 -31.78 -2.86 12.53
N GLN A 24 -31.92 -1.58 12.28
CA GLN A 24 -33.05 -1.09 11.50
C GLN A 24 -32.82 -1.59 10.08
N ALA A 25 -33.70 -2.44 9.60
CA ALA A 25 -33.81 -2.72 8.19
C ALA A 25 -33.86 -1.37 7.47
N GLN A 26 -32.88 -1.12 6.62
CA GLN A 26 -32.84 0.08 5.79
C GLN A 26 -34.11 0.04 4.93
N GLU A 27 -35.04 0.95 5.15
CA GLU A 27 -36.13 1.18 4.19
C GLU A 27 -35.42 1.44 2.84
N GLU A 28 -35.69 0.57 1.87
CA GLU A 28 -35.25 0.77 0.49
C GLU A 28 -35.78 2.12 0.03
N ASN A 29 -34.87 3.07 -0.06
CA ASN A 29 -35.18 4.40 -0.56
C ASN A 29 -35.44 4.24 -2.06
N LYS A 30 -36.69 4.22 -2.47
CA LYS A 30 -37.19 4.02 -3.85
C LYS A 30 -36.60 5.00 -4.87
N ASP A 31 -35.93 6.05 -4.42
CA ASP A 31 -35.37 7.12 -5.27
C ASP A 31 -33.85 7.10 -5.33
N SER A 32 -33.19 5.94 -5.13
CA SER A 32 -31.74 5.86 -5.24
C SER A 32 -31.32 5.99 -6.72
N LEU A 33 -30.73 7.14 -7.04
CA LEU A 33 -30.12 7.36 -8.35
C LEU A 33 -28.75 6.65 -8.41
N VAL A 34 -28.54 5.89 -9.46
CA VAL A 34 -27.28 5.19 -9.73
C VAL A 34 -26.50 5.94 -10.79
N ASN A 35 -25.24 6.24 -10.49
CA ASN A 35 -24.33 6.84 -11.47
C ASN A 35 -23.97 5.82 -12.56
N VAL A 36 -24.29 6.17 -13.79
CA VAL A 36 -23.95 5.43 -15.00
C VAL A 36 -23.04 6.30 -15.88
N ALA A 37 -22.58 5.77 -16.99
CA ALA A 37 -21.58 6.37 -17.86
C ALA A 37 -21.66 7.88 -18.10
N PHE A 38 -22.84 8.37 -18.42
CA PHE A 38 -23.04 9.77 -18.85
C PHE A 38 -24.12 10.51 -18.08
N GLY A 39 -24.64 9.89 -17.01
CA GLY A 39 -25.72 10.47 -16.21
C GLY A 39 -26.06 9.62 -15.00
N THR A 40 -27.24 9.86 -14.47
CA THR A 40 -27.83 9.10 -13.37
C THR A 40 -29.12 8.46 -13.83
N VAL A 41 -29.38 7.23 -13.40
CA VAL A 41 -30.59 6.47 -13.71
C VAL A 41 -31.18 6.00 -12.39
N ALA A 42 -32.51 5.95 -12.29
CA ALA A 42 -33.13 5.38 -11.12
C ALA A 42 -32.82 3.87 -11.03
N GLN A 43 -32.67 3.34 -9.84
CA GLN A 43 -32.29 1.95 -9.65
C GLN A 43 -33.32 0.98 -10.25
N GLU A 44 -34.59 1.36 -10.27
CA GLU A 44 -35.65 0.59 -10.87
C GLU A 44 -35.61 0.54 -12.41
N ASP A 45 -34.97 1.54 -13.05
CA ASP A 45 -34.81 1.66 -14.49
C ASP A 45 -33.53 0.97 -14.99
N LEU A 46 -32.72 0.41 -14.08
CA LEU A 46 -31.50 -0.29 -14.45
C LEU A 46 -31.81 -1.64 -15.12
N THR A 47 -31.61 -1.68 -16.43
CA THR A 47 -31.78 -2.92 -17.24
C THR A 47 -30.49 -3.75 -17.34
N HIS A 48 -29.40 -3.30 -16.70
CA HIS A 48 -28.07 -3.86 -16.86
C HIS A 48 -27.50 -4.40 -15.55
N ALA A 49 -26.49 -5.29 -15.65
CA ALA A 49 -25.79 -5.88 -14.50
C ALA A 49 -24.83 -4.85 -13.84
N ILE A 50 -25.38 -3.85 -13.18
CA ILE A 50 -24.63 -2.84 -12.42
C ILE A 50 -24.80 -3.09 -10.93
N SER A 51 -23.70 -3.05 -10.20
CA SER A 51 -23.72 -3.05 -8.73
C SER A 51 -23.09 -1.75 -8.23
N THR A 52 -23.81 -1.03 -7.38
CA THR A 52 -23.36 0.24 -6.83
C THR A 52 -23.29 0.17 -5.32
N VAL A 53 -22.23 0.75 -4.76
CA VAL A 53 -22.04 0.92 -3.31
C VAL A 53 -21.77 2.39 -3.02
N ASN A 54 -22.54 2.95 -2.09
CA ASN A 54 -22.27 4.27 -1.54
C ASN A 54 -21.17 4.14 -0.46
N THR A 55 -20.06 4.81 -0.65
CA THR A 55 -18.89 4.69 0.21
C THR A 55 -18.90 5.66 1.38
N SER A 56 -19.78 6.65 1.42
CA SER A 56 -19.85 7.65 2.48
C SER A 56 -20.10 7.03 3.87
N GLU A 57 -20.92 6.00 3.96
CA GLU A 57 -21.18 5.27 5.20
C GLU A 57 -20.06 4.27 5.54
N LEU A 58 -19.41 3.71 4.51
CA LEU A 58 -18.33 2.74 4.70
C LEU A 58 -17.07 3.40 5.24
N THR A 59 -16.71 4.58 4.73
CA THR A 59 -15.52 5.32 5.18
C THR A 59 -15.62 5.79 6.63
N LYS A 60 -16.84 5.91 7.17
CA LYS A 60 -17.07 6.17 8.61
C LYS A 60 -16.80 4.92 9.47
N LYS A 61 -16.98 3.73 8.92
CA LYS A 61 -16.87 2.45 9.64
C LYS A 61 -15.55 1.72 9.37
N VAL A 62 -15.00 1.86 8.17
CA VAL A 62 -13.76 1.19 7.74
C VAL A 62 -12.64 2.20 7.64
N ASN A 63 -11.59 1.97 8.41
CA ASN A 63 -10.41 2.83 8.42
C ASN A 63 -9.43 2.35 7.34
N SER A 64 -9.70 2.70 6.09
CA SER A 64 -8.82 2.42 4.95
C SER A 64 -8.58 3.68 4.14
N SER A 65 -7.33 3.99 3.88
CA SER A 65 -6.94 5.06 2.96
C SER A 65 -7.00 4.62 1.49
N SER A 66 -7.03 3.32 1.22
CA SER A 66 -7.10 2.78 -0.13
C SER A 66 -8.53 2.80 -0.67
N SER A 67 -8.68 3.26 -1.91
CA SER A 67 -9.97 3.54 -2.53
C SER A 67 -10.88 2.32 -2.73
N LEU A 68 -10.32 1.15 -3.00
CA LEU A 68 -11.09 -0.05 -3.36
C LEU A 68 -10.92 -1.22 -2.39
N VAL A 69 -10.00 -1.14 -1.42
CA VAL A 69 -9.79 -2.21 -0.44
C VAL A 69 -11.00 -2.31 0.50
N GLY A 70 -11.51 -3.51 0.65
CA GLY A 70 -12.70 -3.79 1.47
C GLY A 70 -14.04 -3.70 0.72
N LEU A 71 -14.06 -3.18 -0.51
CA LEU A 71 -15.26 -3.17 -1.34
C LEU A 71 -15.56 -4.54 -1.98
N GLU A 72 -14.58 -5.43 -1.99
CA GLU A 72 -14.67 -6.78 -2.57
C GLU A 72 -15.78 -7.62 -1.94
N SER A 73 -16.03 -7.44 -0.63
CA SER A 73 -17.10 -8.13 0.08
C SER A 73 -18.49 -7.51 -0.12
N LEU A 74 -18.58 -6.32 -0.72
CA LEU A 74 -19.80 -5.53 -0.82
C LEU A 74 -20.35 -5.47 -2.24
N ILE A 75 -19.49 -5.70 -3.23
CA ILE A 75 -19.85 -5.65 -4.65
C ILE A 75 -19.82 -7.07 -5.21
N GLY A 76 -20.98 -7.64 -5.45
CA GLY A 76 -21.09 -8.97 -6.05
C GLY A 76 -20.35 -9.05 -7.40
N GLY A 77 -19.49 -10.05 -7.57
CA GLY A 77 -18.68 -10.27 -8.80
C GLY A 77 -17.45 -9.34 -8.91
N TYR A 78 -17.08 -8.66 -7.84
CA TYR A 78 -15.85 -7.90 -7.72
C TYR A 78 -14.94 -8.53 -6.66
N THR A 79 -13.72 -8.90 -7.03
CA THR A 79 -12.69 -9.50 -6.17
C THR A 79 -11.34 -8.83 -6.42
N GLY A 80 -11.32 -7.47 -6.45
CA GLY A 80 -10.17 -6.70 -6.97
C GLY A 80 -10.16 -6.63 -8.50
N ASN A 81 -10.95 -7.48 -9.16
CA ASN A 81 -11.16 -7.60 -10.59
C ASN A 81 -12.63 -7.86 -10.88
N VAL A 82 -13.07 -7.61 -12.10
CA VAL A 82 -14.41 -8.01 -12.57
C VAL A 82 -14.28 -9.33 -13.28
N TRP A 83 -14.96 -10.38 -12.75
CA TRP A 83 -14.89 -11.75 -13.27
C TRP A 83 -13.45 -12.28 -13.46
N GLY A 84 -12.54 -11.95 -12.53
CA GLY A 84 -11.13 -12.37 -12.59
C GLY A 84 -10.28 -11.65 -13.64
N GLN A 85 -10.81 -10.58 -14.26
CA GLN A 85 -10.09 -9.79 -15.27
C GLN A 85 -9.97 -8.32 -14.86
N GLY A 86 -8.88 -7.68 -15.28
CA GLY A 86 -8.65 -6.24 -15.03
C GLY A 86 -9.67 -5.39 -15.78
N ALA A 87 -10.56 -4.73 -15.03
CA ALA A 87 -11.58 -3.84 -15.58
C ALA A 87 -11.01 -2.45 -15.91
N LEU A 88 -11.71 -1.72 -16.78
CA LEU A 88 -11.45 -0.31 -17.02
C LEU A 88 -11.88 0.51 -15.81
N VAL A 89 -10.96 1.23 -15.17
CA VAL A 89 -11.28 2.12 -14.06
C VAL A 89 -11.49 3.54 -14.60
N LEU A 90 -12.60 4.14 -14.21
CA LEU A 90 -12.96 5.52 -14.54
C LEU A 90 -13.15 6.31 -13.25
N VAL A 91 -12.53 7.46 -13.15
CA VAL A 91 -12.73 8.43 -12.07
C VAL A 91 -13.46 9.64 -12.66
N ASP A 92 -14.68 9.86 -12.22
CA ASP A 92 -15.59 10.90 -12.78
C ASP A 92 -15.72 10.84 -14.31
N GLY A 93 -15.66 9.61 -14.87
CA GLY A 93 -15.74 9.34 -16.31
C GLY A 93 -14.40 9.38 -17.07
N VAL A 94 -13.30 9.72 -16.42
CA VAL A 94 -11.95 9.76 -17.03
C VAL A 94 -11.17 8.48 -16.69
N PRO A 95 -10.54 7.80 -17.66
CA PRO A 95 -9.71 6.63 -17.41
C PRO A 95 -8.50 6.96 -16.54
N ARG A 96 -8.50 6.51 -15.29
CA ARG A 96 -7.48 6.77 -14.27
C ARG A 96 -7.29 5.57 -13.36
N SER A 97 -6.15 5.49 -12.68
CA SER A 97 -5.95 4.49 -11.64
C SER A 97 -6.76 4.83 -10.39
N ALA A 98 -7.40 3.81 -9.80
CA ALA A 98 -8.08 3.95 -8.52
C ALA A 98 -7.13 4.38 -7.38
N SER A 99 -5.83 4.05 -7.49
CA SER A 99 -4.83 4.46 -6.50
C SER A 99 -4.63 5.97 -6.38
N ASN A 100 -5.11 6.74 -7.37
CA ASN A 100 -5.01 8.21 -7.38
C ASN A 100 -6.09 8.88 -6.53
N VAL A 101 -7.09 8.10 -6.08
CA VAL A 101 -8.23 8.60 -5.30
C VAL A 101 -8.20 7.95 -3.92
N ARG A 102 -8.40 8.73 -2.85
CA ARG A 102 -8.56 8.20 -1.50
C ARG A 102 -9.99 7.71 -1.29
N ALA A 103 -10.15 6.72 -0.39
CA ALA A 103 -11.48 6.25 -0.02
C ALA A 103 -12.38 7.38 0.52
N SER A 104 -11.80 8.35 1.24
CA SER A 104 -12.52 9.52 1.76
C SER A 104 -13.08 10.43 0.68
N GLU A 105 -12.49 10.46 -0.52
CA GLU A 105 -12.92 11.30 -1.64
C GLU A 105 -14.07 10.69 -2.45
N ILE A 106 -14.37 9.40 -2.24
CA ILE A 106 -15.33 8.65 -3.04
C ILE A 106 -16.74 8.80 -2.46
N GLU A 107 -17.70 9.13 -3.31
CA GLU A 107 -19.12 9.09 -2.99
C GLU A 107 -19.72 7.72 -3.27
N SER A 108 -19.46 7.17 -4.47
CA SER A 108 -19.95 5.85 -4.86
C SER A 108 -19.01 5.15 -5.82
N VAL A 109 -19.09 3.81 -5.82
CA VAL A 109 -18.44 2.95 -6.81
C VAL A 109 -19.49 2.11 -7.49
N SER A 110 -19.58 2.22 -8.81
CA SER A 110 -20.46 1.41 -9.65
C SER A 110 -19.63 0.45 -10.50
N VAL A 111 -19.97 -0.83 -10.47
CA VAL A 111 -19.31 -1.87 -11.27
C VAL A 111 -20.28 -2.38 -12.34
N MET A 112 -19.90 -2.13 -13.59
CA MET A 112 -20.64 -2.59 -14.78
C MET A 112 -19.97 -3.87 -15.28
N LYS A 113 -20.75 -4.95 -15.37
CA LYS A 113 -20.24 -6.31 -15.59
C LYS A 113 -20.63 -6.92 -16.93
N ASP A 114 -21.47 -6.25 -17.69
CA ASP A 114 -22.08 -6.77 -18.90
C ASP A 114 -21.65 -6.03 -20.18
N ALA A 115 -22.21 -6.46 -21.31
CA ALA A 115 -21.94 -5.89 -22.63
C ALA A 115 -22.34 -4.42 -22.76
N ALA A 116 -23.21 -3.89 -21.89
CA ALA A 116 -23.56 -2.49 -21.88
C ALA A 116 -22.36 -1.59 -21.61
N ALA A 117 -21.41 -2.05 -20.80
CA ALA A 117 -20.16 -1.35 -20.57
C ALA A 117 -19.37 -1.15 -21.89
N VAL A 118 -19.38 -2.17 -22.77
CA VAL A 118 -18.69 -2.09 -24.08
C VAL A 118 -19.40 -1.10 -25.00
N VAL A 119 -20.72 -1.07 -24.99
CA VAL A 119 -21.51 -0.12 -25.79
C VAL A 119 -21.19 1.31 -25.41
N LEU A 120 -21.03 1.56 -24.11
CA LEU A 120 -20.80 2.91 -23.57
C LEU A 120 -19.34 3.36 -23.69
N TYR A 121 -18.39 2.45 -23.49
CA TYR A 121 -16.95 2.79 -23.37
C TYR A 121 -16.05 2.10 -24.40
N GLY A 122 -16.65 1.41 -25.37
CA GLY A 122 -15.94 0.72 -26.44
C GLY A 122 -15.18 -0.52 -25.98
N SER A 123 -14.29 -1.02 -26.83
CA SER A 123 -13.54 -2.26 -26.62
C SER A 123 -12.67 -2.29 -25.35
N ARG A 124 -12.27 -1.14 -24.84
CA ARG A 124 -11.53 -1.03 -23.55
C ARG A 124 -12.33 -1.52 -22.35
N ALA A 125 -13.65 -1.51 -22.45
CA ALA A 125 -14.57 -1.95 -21.41
C ALA A 125 -14.98 -3.43 -21.53
N ALA A 126 -14.38 -4.19 -22.44
CA ALA A 126 -14.73 -5.62 -22.67
C ALA A 126 -14.56 -6.50 -21.42
N LYS A 127 -13.75 -6.04 -20.45
CA LYS A 127 -13.52 -6.72 -19.18
C LYS A 127 -14.29 -6.11 -18.01
N GLY A 128 -15.32 -5.33 -18.30
CA GLY A 128 -16.09 -4.56 -17.32
C GLY A 128 -15.53 -3.17 -17.05
N VAL A 129 -16.29 -2.38 -16.31
CA VAL A 129 -15.95 -1.01 -15.92
C VAL A 129 -16.18 -0.83 -14.42
N ILE A 130 -15.24 -0.16 -13.77
CA ILE A 130 -15.36 0.34 -12.41
C ILE A 130 -15.45 1.85 -12.48
N LEU A 131 -16.63 2.40 -12.23
CA LEU A 131 -16.87 3.84 -12.19
C LEU A 131 -16.78 4.33 -10.76
N ILE A 132 -15.78 5.14 -10.47
CA ILE A 132 -15.58 5.83 -9.20
C ILE A 132 -16.14 7.24 -9.36
N THR A 133 -17.13 7.58 -8.55
CA THR A 133 -17.70 8.93 -8.48
C THR A 133 -17.15 9.61 -7.23
N THR A 134 -16.55 10.79 -7.38
CA THR A 134 -16.01 11.55 -6.26
C THR A 134 -17.07 12.44 -5.63
N LYS A 135 -16.91 12.75 -4.35
CA LYS A 135 -17.80 13.60 -3.57
C LYS A 135 -17.89 15.01 -4.16
N ARG A 136 -19.08 15.60 -4.05
CA ARG A 136 -19.38 16.96 -4.49
C ARG A 136 -20.06 17.75 -3.41
N GLY A 137 -20.01 19.07 -3.51
CA GLY A 137 -20.81 19.96 -2.68
C GLY A 137 -22.30 19.84 -3.00
N LYS A 138 -23.10 20.27 -2.06
CA LYS A 138 -24.58 20.37 -2.18
C LYS A 138 -25.02 21.79 -1.82
N ASN A 139 -26.27 22.12 -2.12
CA ASN A 139 -26.85 23.39 -1.68
C ASN A 139 -27.12 23.34 -0.17
N GLU A 140 -26.08 23.60 0.60
CA GLU A 140 -26.09 23.60 2.05
C GLU A 140 -25.02 24.57 2.59
N PRO A 141 -25.16 25.05 3.85
CA PRO A 141 -24.11 25.83 4.48
C PRO A 141 -22.77 25.08 4.52
N MET A 142 -21.69 25.84 4.51
CA MET A 142 -20.34 25.28 4.61
C MET A 142 -20.22 24.35 5.82
N ARG A 143 -19.73 23.13 5.56
CA ARG A 143 -19.39 22.15 6.58
C ARG A 143 -17.89 21.81 6.50
N ILE A 144 -17.34 21.52 7.66
CA ILE A 144 -15.94 21.11 7.82
C ILE A 144 -15.92 19.83 8.62
N ASP A 145 -15.41 18.77 8.03
CA ASP A 145 -15.22 17.49 8.68
C ASP A 145 -13.73 17.18 8.76
N VAL A 146 -13.24 16.83 9.95
CA VAL A 146 -11.86 16.42 10.17
C VAL A 146 -11.84 15.05 10.82
N ARG A 147 -11.06 14.16 10.27
CA ARG A 147 -10.86 12.81 10.79
C ARG A 147 -9.37 12.50 10.86
N GLY A 148 -8.93 11.96 11.98
CA GLY A 148 -7.57 11.46 12.16
C GLY A 148 -7.61 10.04 12.70
N ASN A 149 -6.74 9.18 12.18
CA ASN A 149 -6.57 7.82 12.63
C ASN A 149 -5.09 7.53 12.83
N ALA A 150 -4.78 6.78 13.87
CA ALA A 150 -3.45 6.24 14.11
C ALA A 150 -3.55 4.77 14.46
N GLY A 151 -2.73 3.95 13.85
CA GLY A 151 -2.73 2.52 14.02
C GLY A 151 -1.36 1.96 14.36
N ILE A 152 -1.37 0.89 15.13
CA ILE A 152 -0.19 0.06 15.39
C ILE A 152 -0.48 -1.31 14.80
N ASN A 153 0.36 -1.72 13.85
CA ASN A 153 0.25 -3.01 13.19
C ASN A 153 1.24 -3.98 13.83
N VAL A 154 0.72 -5.03 14.41
CA VAL A 154 1.52 -6.09 15.05
C VAL A 154 1.36 -7.36 14.24
N PRO A 155 2.45 -7.99 13.79
CA PRO A 155 2.37 -9.27 13.09
C PRO A 155 1.69 -10.32 13.97
N LYS A 156 0.71 -11.02 13.39
CA LYS A 156 -0.01 -12.07 14.11
C LYS A 156 0.87 -13.30 14.36
N SER A 157 1.67 -13.67 13.37
CA SER A 157 2.61 -14.78 13.43
C SER A 157 3.63 -14.66 12.30
N TYR A 158 4.79 -15.25 12.51
CA TYR A 158 5.80 -15.47 11.49
C TYR A 158 5.90 -16.95 11.13
N PRO A 159 6.39 -17.29 9.94
CA PRO A 159 6.78 -18.65 9.63
C PRO A 159 7.79 -19.16 10.66
N LYS A 160 7.61 -20.38 11.10
CA LYS A 160 8.59 -21.06 11.96
C LYS A 160 9.35 -22.05 11.10
N TYR A 161 10.63 -21.82 10.99
CA TYR A 161 11.56 -22.73 10.31
C TYR A 161 12.25 -23.63 11.33
N LEU A 162 12.82 -24.70 10.83
CA LEU A 162 13.63 -25.61 11.65
C LEU A 162 14.92 -24.90 12.07
N ASP A 163 15.36 -25.19 13.29
CA ASP A 163 16.72 -24.83 13.70
C ASP A 163 17.76 -25.58 12.86
N SER A 164 18.96 -25.05 12.81
CA SER A 164 20.02 -25.56 11.93
C SER A 164 20.40 -27.00 12.18
N ASP A 165 20.46 -27.41 13.45
CA ASP A 165 20.75 -28.80 13.87
C ASP A 165 19.65 -29.77 13.41
N CYS A 166 18.40 -29.39 13.59
CA CYS A 166 17.24 -30.16 13.12
C CYS A 166 17.25 -30.25 11.57
N TYR A 167 17.50 -29.12 10.89
CA TYR A 167 17.58 -29.09 9.44
C TYR A 167 18.68 -30.03 8.93
N MET A 168 19.90 -29.96 9.51
CA MET A 168 21.02 -30.78 9.10
C MET A 168 20.77 -32.28 9.35
N THR A 169 20.09 -32.61 10.47
CA THR A 169 19.73 -33.99 10.81
C THR A 169 18.75 -34.55 9.79
N LEU A 170 17.67 -33.84 9.50
CA LEU A 170 16.67 -34.27 8.52
C LEU A 170 17.25 -34.32 7.08
N TYR A 171 18.14 -33.40 6.75
CA TYR A 171 18.82 -33.43 5.46
C TYR A 171 19.67 -34.67 5.30
N ASN A 172 20.45 -35.08 6.34
CA ASN A 172 21.22 -36.29 6.34
C ASN A 172 20.33 -37.56 6.28
N GLU A 173 19.12 -37.50 6.87
CA GLU A 173 18.16 -38.60 6.76
C GLU A 173 17.65 -38.71 5.32
N ALA A 174 17.33 -37.60 4.68
CA ALA A 174 16.94 -37.59 3.26
C ALA A 174 18.06 -38.17 2.37
N CYS A 175 19.31 -37.76 2.59
CA CYS A 175 20.47 -38.33 1.88
C CYS A 175 20.55 -39.85 2.05
N ARG A 176 20.35 -40.35 3.27
CA ARG A 176 20.39 -41.82 3.51
C ARG A 176 19.25 -42.54 2.79
N ASN A 177 18.04 -41.95 2.77
CA ASN A 177 16.91 -42.52 2.06
C ASN A 177 17.13 -42.59 0.54
N ASP A 178 17.89 -41.63 0.01
CA ASP A 178 18.29 -41.56 -1.41
C ASP A 178 19.56 -42.36 -1.71
N GLY A 179 20.11 -43.09 -0.73
CA GLY A 179 21.36 -43.86 -0.89
C GLY A 179 22.62 -43.00 -0.99
N LEU A 180 22.56 -41.73 -0.60
CA LEU A 180 23.65 -40.79 -0.61
C LEU A 180 24.38 -40.74 0.74
N SER A 181 25.66 -40.36 0.73
CA SER A 181 26.42 -40.12 1.97
C SER A 181 25.84 -38.90 2.73
N PRO A 182 25.86 -38.91 4.07
CA PRO A 182 25.50 -37.78 4.87
C PRO A 182 26.29 -36.53 4.49
N LYS A 183 25.64 -35.39 4.36
CA LYS A 183 26.26 -34.11 4.00
C LYS A 183 26.94 -33.44 5.17
N TYR A 184 26.31 -33.52 6.34
CA TYR A 184 26.75 -32.86 7.57
C TYR A 184 27.34 -33.88 8.53
N SER A 185 28.52 -33.57 9.15
CA SER A 185 29.11 -34.43 10.15
C SER A 185 28.34 -34.39 11.49
N ALA A 186 28.45 -35.45 12.28
CA ALA A 186 27.84 -35.46 13.61
C ALA A 186 28.42 -34.36 14.52
N SER A 187 29.70 -34.02 14.36
CA SER A 187 30.35 -32.93 15.10
C SER A 187 29.81 -31.56 14.69
N ASP A 188 29.48 -31.31 13.42
CA ASP A 188 28.91 -30.05 12.99
C ASP A 188 27.51 -29.89 13.53
N ILE A 189 26.68 -30.95 13.49
CA ILE A 189 25.34 -30.94 14.07
C ILE A 189 25.40 -30.67 15.57
N TYR A 190 26.30 -31.34 16.30
CA TYR A 190 26.47 -31.13 17.72
C TYR A 190 26.92 -29.71 18.06
N ASN A 191 27.93 -29.18 17.37
CA ASN A 191 28.42 -27.82 17.60
C ASN A 191 27.37 -26.75 17.29
N THR A 192 26.54 -26.99 16.28
CA THR A 192 25.41 -26.09 15.94
C THR A 192 24.37 -26.13 17.03
N ALA A 193 23.97 -27.33 17.51
CA ALA A 193 23.01 -27.47 18.60
C ALA A 193 23.49 -26.82 19.90
N MET A 194 24.77 -26.91 20.19
CA MET A 194 25.39 -26.31 21.38
C MET A 194 25.70 -24.80 21.23
N GLY A 195 25.62 -24.25 20.00
CA GLY A 195 25.94 -22.84 19.75
C GLY A 195 27.38 -22.46 20.08
N THR A 196 28.36 -23.41 19.93
CA THR A 196 29.77 -23.23 20.32
C THR A 196 30.44 -22.06 19.63
N ASN A 197 30.12 -21.82 18.36
CA ASN A 197 30.59 -20.66 17.60
C ASN A 197 29.49 -20.29 16.55
N PRO A 198 28.68 -19.26 16.81
CA PRO A 198 27.55 -18.91 15.96
C PRO A 198 27.97 -18.43 14.56
N TYR A 199 29.23 -18.06 14.36
CA TYR A 199 29.75 -17.64 13.06
C TYR A 199 30.23 -18.82 12.22
N ARG A 200 30.74 -19.86 12.86
CA ARG A 200 31.19 -21.10 12.18
C ARG A 200 30.06 -22.12 12.04
N TYR A 201 29.16 -22.16 13.02
CA TYR A 201 27.99 -23.05 13.09
C TYR A 201 26.74 -22.23 13.23
N PRO A 202 26.33 -21.49 12.18
CA PRO A 202 25.23 -20.55 12.28
C PRO A 202 23.89 -21.25 12.47
N ASN A 203 23.06 -20.62 13.28
CA ASN A 203 21.65 -20.93 13.43
C ASN A 203 20.86 -19.62 13.37
N ILE A 204 20.49 -19.22 12.17
CA ILE A 204 19.92 -17.89 11.91
C ILE A 204 18.42 -17.98 11.71
N ASP A 205 17.69 -17.31 12.57
CA ASP A 205 16.25 -17.03 12.39
C ASP A 205 16.09 -15.65 11.75
N PHE A 206 15.81 -15.63 10.44
CA PHE A 206 15.60 -14.41 9.68
C PHE A 206 14.27 -13.69 9.99
N TYR A 207 13.39 -14.31 10.76
CA TYR A 207 12.15 -13.71 11.25
C TYR A 207 12.24 -13.26 12.71
N SER A 208 13.44 -13.24 13.27
CA SER A 208 13.71 -12.82 14.65
C SER A 208 13.64 -11.29 14.84
N SER A 209 13.72 -10.88 16.08
CA SER A 209 13.80 -9.47 16.46
C SER A 209 15.08 -8.76 16.03
N ASP A 210 16.06 -9.49 15.50
CA ASP A 210 17.29 -8.91 14.95
C ASP A 210 17.03 -8.21 13.63
N TYR A 211 16.10 -8.76 12.84
CA TYR A 211 15.74 -8.27 11.51
C TYR A 211 14.40 -7.54 11.45
N LEU A 212 13.51 -7.82 12.40
CA LEU A 212 12.13 -7.32 12.40
C LEU A 212 11.82 -6.48 13.63
N LYS A 213 11.06 -5.42 13.44
CA LYS A 213 10.46 -4.65 14.52
C LYS A 213 9.27 -5.43 15.08
N LYS A 214 8.93 -5.21 16.35
CA LYS A 214 7.75 -5.81 16.98
C LYS A 214 6.44 -5.28 16.40
N ALA A 215 6.47 -4.06 15.88
CA ALA A 215 5.31 -3.39 15.31
C ALA A 215 5.76 -2.32 14.31
N TYR A 216 4.85 -1.93 13.43
CA TYR A 216 4.98 -0.74 12.62
C TYR A 216 3.73 0.14 12.75
N TYR A 217 3.86 1.41 12.38
CA TYR A 217 2.85 2.42 12.63
C TYR A 217 2.30 2.96 11.32
N ASN A 218 1.03 3.30 11.35
CA ASN A 218 0.38 4.08 10.30
C ASN A 218 -0.46 5.19 10.92
N ALA A 219 -0.58 6.28 10.20
CA ALA A 219 -1.45 7.39 10.57
C ALA A 219 -2.07 7.97 9.30
N ASP A 220 -3.32 8.37 9.37
CA ASP A 220 -3.96 9.14 8.33
C ASP A 220 -4.75 10.32 8.93
N VAL A 221 -4.75 11.42 8.20
CA VAL A 221 -5.54 12.61 8.52
C VAL A 221 -6.28 13.02 7.27
N THR A 222 -7.56 13.30 7.41
CA THR A 222 -8.44 13.79 6.34
C THR A 222 -9.20 15.01 6.83
N GLY A 223 -9.15 16.08 6.04
CA GLY A 223 -10.00 17.26 6.22
C GLY A 223 -10.87 17.44 4.99
N GLU A 224 -12.18 17.63 5.18
CA GLU A 224 -13.13 17.87 4.12
C GLU A 224 -13.84 19.20 4.38
N VAL A 225 -13.98 20.03 3.34
CA VAL A 225 -14.75 21.28 3.38
C VAL A 225 -15.69 21.25 2.20
N TYR A 226 -16.97 21.34 2.46
CA TYR A 226 -17.99 21.27 1.41
C TYR A 226 -19.19 22.14 1.73
N GLY A 227 -19.93 22.50 0.69
CA GLY A 227 -21.11 23.33 0.79
C GLY A 227 -21.48 23.93 -0.56
N GLY A 228 -22.37 24.91 -0.55
CA GLY A 228 -22.73 25.59 -1.77
C GLY A 228 -24.02 26.42 -1.63
N ASN A 229 -24.40 26.98 -2.75
CA ASN A 229 -25.66 27.73 -2.95
C ASN A 229 -26.28 27.31 -4.28
N ASP A 230 -27.39 27.90 -4.67
CA ASP A 230 -28.11 27.58 -5.92
C ASP A 230 -27.29 27.69 -7.20
N ARG A 231 -26.17 28.41 -7.18
CA ARG A 231 -25.30 28.62 -8.35
C ARG A 231 -23.98 27.89 -8.31
N THR A 232 -23.45 27.63 -7.10
CA THR A 232 -22.10 27.06 -6.96
C THR A 232 -22.07 26.06 -5.81
N HIS A 233 -21.63 24.86 -6.10
CA HIS A 233 -21.32 23.81 -5.11
C HIS A 233 -19.85 23.54 -5.11
N TYR A 234 -19.26 23.32 -3.95
CA TYR A 234 -17.85 23.03 -3.83
C TYR A 234 -17.57 21.92 -2.80
N TYR A 235 -16.56 21.13 -3.10
CA TYR A 235 -16.00 20.11 -2.24
C TYR A 235 -14.50 20.21 -2.29
N LEU A 236 -13.85 20.28 -1.13
CA LEU A 236 -12.41 20.26 -0.97
C LEU A 236 -12.03 19.12 -0.02
N ASN A 237 -11.01 18.36 -0.36
CA ASN A 237 -10.44 17.31 0.47
C ASN A 237 -8.95 17.52 0.61
N PHE A 238 -8.47 17.41 1.84
CA PHE A 238 -7.06 17.38 2.19
C PHE A 238 -6.78 16.06 2.90
N GLY A 239 -5.80 15.32 2.43
CA GLY A 239 -5.46 14.04 3.00
C GLY A 239 -3.97 13.86 3.18
N MET A 240 -3.57 13.25 4.29
CA MET A 240 -2.20 12.83 4.57
C MET A 240 -2.20 11.41 5.09
N ASP A 241 -1.38 10.56 4.50
CA ASP A 241 -1.13 9.19 4.95
C ASP A 241 0.35 9.04 5.26
N TYR A 242 0.64 8.37 6.35
CA TYR A 242 2.00 8.00 6.74
C TYR A 242 2.02 6.55 7.19
N SER A 243 3.00 5.79 6.75
CA SER A 243 3.30 4.46 7.28
C SER A 243 4.80 4.21 7.27
N ASN A 244 5.30 3.49 8.28
CA ASN A 244 6.65 2.96 8.28
C ASN A 244 6.62 1.44 8.01
N ASP A 245 7.80 0.81 7.98
CA ASP A 245 7.94 -0.61 7.67
C ASP A 245 8.31 -1.43 8.91
N LEU A 246 7.99 -2.71 8.84
CA LEU A 246 8.32 -3.72 9.83
C LEU A 246 9.81 -4.07 9.85
N LEU A 247 10.51 -3.89 8.74
CA LEU A 247 11.92 -4.25 8.62
C LEU A 247 12.81 -3.34 9.48
N LYS A 248 13.78 -3.97 10.13
CA LYS A 248 14.78 -3.32 11.00
C LYS A 248 16.18 -3.43 10.39
N TYR A 249 16.33 -4.18 9.30
CA TYR A 249 17.61 -4.54 8.70
C TYR A 249 18.02 -3.56 7.59
N GLY A 250 19.31 -3.18 7.56
CA GLY A 250 19.85 -2.26 6.56
C GLY A 250 19.13 -0.90 6.53
N GLU A 251 19.01 -0.34 5.35
CA GLU A 251 18.29 0.92 5.12
C GLU A 251 16.77 0.80 5.27
N SER A 252 16.24 -0.42 5.25
CA SER A 252 14.81 -0.66 5.49
C SER A 252 14.35 -0.26 6.89
N LYS A 253 15.26 -0.13 7.87
CA LYS A 253 14.95 0.40 9.21
C LYS A 253 14.35 1.81 9.17
N ASN A 254 14.73 2.60 8.15
CA ASN A 254 14.30 3.97 7.90
C ASN A 254 13.14 4.06 6.91
N ALA A 255 12.60 2.94 6.46
CA ALA A 255 11.56 2.90 5.43
C ALA A 255 10.29 3.61 5.89
N TYR A 256 9.74 4.41 5.01
CA TYR A 256 8.46 5.08 5.19
C TYR A 256 7.79 5.30 3.84
N ASN A 257 6.47 5.39 3.90
CA ASN A 257 5.64 5.88 2.80
C ASN A 257 4.79 7.04 3.33
N MET A 258 4.87 8.19 2.67
CA MET A 258 4.08 9.36 2.99
C MET A 258 3.38 9.84 1.73
N ARG A 259 2.08 9.97 1.81
CA ARG A 259 1.24 10.51 0.74
C ARG A 259 0.48 11.71 1.26
N PHE A 260 0.44 12.75 0.47
CA PHE A 260 -0.37 13.93 0.67
C PHE A 260 -1.19 14.19 -0.59
N ASN A 261 -2.48 14.44 -0.43
CA ASN A 261 -3.37 14.76 -1.54
C ASN A 261 -4.28 15.94 -1.22
N VAL A 262 -4.58 16.66 -2.26
CA VAL A 262 -5.59 17.73 -2.25
C VAL A 262 -6.50 17.51 -3.46
N ARG A 263 -7.80 17.53 -3.22
CA ARG A 263 -8.82 17.50 -4.27
C ARG A 263 -9.78 18.66 -4.10
N GLY A 264 -10.11 19.31 -5.21
CA GLY A 264 -11.18 20.30 -5.28
C GLY A 264 -12.13 19.99 -6.42
N ASN A 265 -13.43 19.89 -6.12
CA ASN A 265 -14.50 19.72 -7.09
C ASN A 265 -15.43 20.91 -6.98
N VAL A 266 -15.71 21.57 -8.10
CA VAL A 266 -16.58 22.75 -8.14
C VAL A 266 -17.57 22.58 -9.28
N ASP A 267 -18.85 22.71 -8.94
CA ASP A 267 -19.96 22.75 -9.91
C ASP A 267 -20.53 24.17 -9.93
N MET A 268 -20.66 24.75 -11.10
CA MET A 268 -21.16 26.13 -11.28
C MET A 268 -22.29 26.19 -12.32
N THR A 269 -23.38 26.86 -11.98
CA THR A 269 -24.41 27.22 -12.92
C THR A 269 -24.08 28.61 -13.48
N LEU A 270 -23.48 28.66 -14.65
CA LEU A 270 -23.06 29.91 -15.31
C LEU A 270 -24.23 30.67 -15.88
N ALA A 271 -25.20 29.95 -16.44
CA ALA A 271 -26.48 30.46 -16.92
C ALA A 271 -27.57 29.40 -16.71
N SER A 272 -28.84 29.74 -16.82
CA SER A 272 -29.92 28.75 -16.69
C SER A 272 -29.81 27.55 -17.63
N TRP A 273 -29.16 27.74 -18.76
CA TRP A 273 -28.89 26.72 -19.78
C TRP A 273 -27.45 26.18 -19.80
N LEU A 274 -26.52 26.73 -18.98
CA LEU A 274 -25.10 26.38 -19.05
C LEU A 274 -24.56 26.08 -17.66
N LYS A 275 -24.06 24.86 -17.47
CA LYS A 275 -23.36 24.41 -16.27
C LYS A 275 -21.90 24.10 -16.58
N ALA A 276 -21.00 24.44 -15.65
CA ALA A 276 -19.60 24.10 -15.69
C ALA A 276 -19.23 23.24 -14.47
N THR A 277 -18.43 22.22 -14.69
CA THR A 277 -17.88 21.38 -13.65
C THR A 277 -16.37 21.38 -13.76
N THR A 278 -15.66 21.61 -12.67
CA THR A 278 -14.21 21.57 -12.60
C THR A 278 -13.77 20.64 -11.48
N ASN A 279 -12.87 19.73 -11.80
CA ASN A 279 -12.22 18.86 -10.82
C ASN A 279 -10.72 19.05 -10.92
N ALA A 280 -10.06 19.25 -9.79
CA ALA A 280 -8.61 19.33 -9.71
C ALA A 280 -8.12 18.45 -8.57
N ALA A 281 -7.08 17.67 -8.80
CA ALA A 281 -6.47 16.90 -7.73
C ALA A 281 -4.95 16.88 -7.87
N VAL A 282 -4.27 16.97 -6.75
CA VAL A 282 -2.82 16.87 -6.65
C VAL A 282 -2.47 15.78 -5.65
N VAL A 283 -1.57 14.90 -6.04
CA VAL A 283 -1.05 13.82 -5.19
C VAL A 283 0.46 13.92 -5.11
N PHE A 284 0.97 14.01 -3.90
CA PHE A 284 2.39 13.94 -3.59
C PHE A 284 2.67 12.64 -2.85
N THR A 285 3.58 11.83 -3.38
CA THR A 285 4.05 10.63 -2.71
C THR A 285 5.54 10.74 -2.48
N ASN A 286 5.98 10.49 -1.26
CA ASN A 286 7.37 10.34 -0.89
C ASN A 286 7.54 8.97 -0.25
N GLN A 287 8.37 8.16 -0.85
CA GLN A 287 8.70 6.83 -0.36
C GLN A 287 10.20 6.72 -0.15
N TYR A 288 10.57 6.11 0.95
CA TYR A 288 11.93 5.68 1.24
C TYR A 288 11.89 4.21 1.61
N ALA A 289 12.71 3.40 1.00
CA ALA A 289 12.80 1.97 1.26
C ALA A 289 14.24 1.49 1.13
N GLY A 290 14.61 0.44 1.86
CA GLY A 290 15.82 -0.31 1.57
C GLY A 290 15.70 -0.97 0.20
N ARG A 291 16.80 -1.02 -0.53
CA ARG A 291 16.88 -1.73 -1.79
C ARG A 291 17.05 -3.22 -1.52
N GLY A 292 16.39 -4.05 -2.32
CA GLY A 292 16.42 -5.50 -2.18
C GLY A 292 15.10 -6.11 -1.71
N ASN A 293 15.03 -7.43 -1.76
CA ASN A 293 13.84 -8.18 -1.39
C ASN A 293 14.10 -9.03 -0.13
N PHE A 294 13.99 -8.40 1.04
CA PHE A 294 14.20 -9.09 2.31
C PHE A 294 13.33 -10.35 2.46
N TRP A 295 12.04 -10.23 2.19
CA TRP A 295 11.10 -11.33 2.39
C TRP A 295 11.35 -12.52 1.47
N GLY A 296 11.67 -12.26 0.20
CA GLY A 296 12.05 -13.29 -0.76
C GLY A 296 13.36 -13.97 -0.33
N THR A 297 14.34 -13.20 0.10
CA THR A 297 15.64 -13.73 0.57
C THR A 297 15.46 -14.54 1.85
N ALA A 298 14.76 -14.02 2.86
CA ALA A 298 14.52 -14.71 4.12
C ALA A 298 13.76 -16.04 3.96
N SER A 299 12.84 -16.12 3.00
CA SER A 299 12.05 -17.33 2.75
C SER A 299 12.84 -18.46 2.06
N THR A 300 13.98 -18.17 1.45
CA THR A 300 14.76 -19.14 0.66
C THR A 300 16.07 -19.54 1.32
N LEU A 301 16.55 -18.78 2.30
CA LEU A 301 17.81 -19.06 2.97
C LEU A 301 17.68 -20.19 4.00
N ARG A 302 18.69 -21.06 4.02
CA ARG A 302 18.81 -22.10 5.03
C ARG A 302 19.39 -21.51 6.32
N PRO A 303 18.93 -21.93 7.51
CA PRO A 303 19.38 -21.36 8.78
C PRO A 303 20.87 -21.62 9.07
N ASN A 304 21.42 -22.70 8.52
CA ASN A 304 22.81 -23.13 8.71
C ASN A 304 23.75 -22.71 7.58
N TRP A 305 23.31 -21.86 6.65
CA TRP A 305 24.12 -21.58 5.45
C TRP A 305 25.35 -20.74 5.78
N PHE A 306 25.15 -19.56 6.35
CA PHE A 306 26.22 -18.66 6.77
C PHE A 306 25.71 -17.66 7.80
N ALA A 307 26.63 -17.13 8.62
CA ALA A 307 26.33 -15.93 9.40
C ALA A 307 26.37 -14.72 8.47
N PRO A 308 25.31 -13.87 8.44
CA PRO A 308 25.26 -12.72 7.53
C PRO A 308 26.39 -11.72 7.72
N LEU A 309 26.81 -11.51 8.96
CA LEU A 309 27.90 -10.60 9.34
C LEU A 309 28.93 -11.34 10.20
N LEU A 310 30.21 -11.16 9.89
CA LEU A 310 31.32 -11.73 10.62
C LEU A 310 32.11 -10.62 11.30
N PRO A 311 32.17 -10.55 12.64
CA PRO A 311 32.96 -9.56 13.36
C PRO A 311 34.45 -9.73 13.09
N ILE A 312 35.16 -8.67 12.76
CA ILE A 312 36.62 -8.69 12.47
C ILE A 312 37.41 -9.01 13.72
N ASP A 313 36.98 -8.53 14.88
CA ASP A 313 37.63 -8.76 16.18
C ASP A 313 37.59 -10.22 16.63
N MET A 314 36.72 -11.03 16.05
CA MET A 314 36.68 -12.49 16.30
C MET A 314 37.49 -13.31 15.29
N MET A 315 38.15 -12.68 14.33
CA MET A 315 38.96 -13.32 13.33
C MET A 315 40.42 -13.38 13.77
N ASP A 316 41.09 -14.46 13.43
CA ASP A 316 42.52 -14.57 13.68
C ASP A 316 43.32 -13.78 12.62
N THR A 317 43.61 -12.52 12.97
CA THR A 317 44.36 -11.62 12.10
C THR A 317 45.83 -11.96 11.96
N SER A 318 46.35 -12.97 12.71
CA SER A 318 47.69 -13.49 12.52
C SER A 318 47.83 -14.32 11.24
N VAL A 319 46.70 -14.81 10.71
CA VAL A 319 46.65 -15.51 9.44
C VAL A 319 46.68 -14.51 8.28
N ALA A 320 47.79 -14.51 7.52
CA ALA A 320 48.01 -13.56 6.42
C ALA A 320 46.85 -13.50 5.42
N GLN A 321 46.21 -14.63 5.12
CA GLN A 321 45.07 -14.70 4.21
C GLN A 321 43.86 -14.00 4.76
N ILE A 322 43.60 -14.09 6.07
CA ILE A 322 42.47 -13.36 6.72
C ILE A 322 42.75 -11.87 6.70
N GLN A 323 43.98 -11.47 6.99
CA GLN A 323 44.37 -10.05 6.95
C GLN A 323 44.28 -9.47 5.53
N GLU A 324 44.62 -10.28 4.51
CA GLU A 324 44.45 -9.91 3.11
C GLU A 324 42.97 -9.71 2.77
N TYR A 325 42.07 -10.60 3.20
CA TYR A 325 40.63 -10.45 3.01
C TYR A 325 40.08 -9.18 3.68
N ILE A 326 40.51 -8.88 4.90
CA ILE A 326 40.08 -7.67 5.62
C ILE A 326 40.58 -6.42 4.88
N THR A 327 41.86 -6.42 4.44
CA THR A 327 42.45 -5.25 3.77
C THR A 327 41.91 -5.01 2.39
N ASN A 328 41.61 -6.07 1.63
CA ASN A 328 41.10 -5.99 0.28
C ASN A 328 39.55 -5.90 0.24
N SER A 329 38.87 -6.06 1.38
CA SER A 329 37.42 -5.93 1.44
C SER A 329 37.03 -4.46 1.30
N ASN A 330 36.43 -4.13 0.17
CA ASN A 330 35.91 -2.78 -0.11
C ASN A 330 34.65 -2.43 0.71
N HIS A 331 34.12 -3.41 1.45
CA HIS A 331 32.82 -3.25 2.14
C HIS A 331 32.86 -3.85 3.55
N LEU A 332 33.45 -3.09 4.46
CA LEU A 332 33.27 -3.35 5.88
C LEU A 332 31.97 -2.66 6.33
N ILE A 333 31.04 -3.43 6.86
CA ILE A 333 29.82 -2.89 7.45
C ILE A 333 30.18 -2.23 8.79
N ASP A 334 29.90 -0.93 8.92
CA ASP A 334 30.23 -0.10 10.08
C ASP A 334 31.72 -0.15 10.46
N GLY A 335 32.61 -0.52 9.54
CA GLY A 335 34.04 -0.69 9.79
C GLY A 335 34.41 -1.86 10.72
N LYS A 336 33.44 -2.74 11.03
CA LYS A 336 33.57 -3.80 12.05
C LYS A 336 33.25 -5.19 11.55
N TYR A 337 32.49 -5.29 10.46
CA TYR A 337 31.96 -6.58 10.00
C TYR A 337 32.33 -6.85 8.56
N LEU A 338 32.78 -8.07 8.29
CA LEU A 338 32.83 -8.65 6.95
C LEU A 338 31.50 -9.33 6.65
N LEU A 339 31.17 -9.42 5.38
CA LEU A 339 30.01 -10.17 4.92
C LEU A 339 30.32 -11.66 4.92
N GLY A 340 29.47 -12.46 5.59
CA GLY A 340 29.63 -13.91 5.64
C GLY A 340 29.32 -14.56 4.29
N GLY A 341 29.89 -15.74 4.07
CA GLY A 341 29.69 -16.59 2.91
C GLY A 341 30.20 -17.97 3.16
N THR A 342 30.10 -18.86 2.19
CA THR A 342 30.70 -20.22 2.26
C THR A 342 31.87 -20.33 1.29
N SER A 343 32.74 -21.32 1.49
CA SER A 343 33.85 -21.58 0.58
C SER A 343 33.44 -21.99 -0.84
N SER A 344 32.24 -22.54 -0.97
CA SER A 344 31.64 -22.94 -2.25
C SER A 344 30.73 -21.88 -2.87
N ASP A 345 30.27 -20.94 -2.07
CA ASP A 345 29.39 -19.84 -2.50
C ASP A 345 29.74 -18.59 -1.67
N MET A 346 30.46 -17.69 -2.30
CA MET A 346 30.86 -16.41 -1.70
C MET A 346 29.78 -15.34 -1.79
N THR A 347 28.65 -15.64 -2.42
CA THR A 347 27.50 -14.72 -2.46
C THR A 347 26.80 -14.70 -1.12
N ASN A 348 26.40 -13.51 -0.70
CA ASN A 348 25.62 -13.31 0.52
C ASN A 348 24.40 -12.48 0.19
N PRO A 349 23.23 -13.09 -0.06
CA PRO A 349 22.02 -12.36 -0.39
C PRO A 349 21.57 -11.37 0.68
N PHE A 350 21.92 -11.62 1.97
CA PHE A 350 21.70 -10.66 3.04
C PHE A 350 22.67 -9.49 3.01
N ALA A 351 23.87 -9.70 2.49
CA ALA A 351 24.81 -8.62 2.26
C ALA A 351 24.28 -7.61 1.24
N ASP A 352 23.65 -8.11 0.19
CA ASP A 352 23.01 -7.24 -0.80
C ASP A 352 21.94 -6.33 -0.17
N LEU A 353 21.20 -6.83 0.82
CA LEU A 353 20.22 -6.03 1.55
C LEU A 353 20.84 -4.92 2.40
N LEU A 354 22.06 -5.14 2.92
CA LEU A 354 22.82 -4.13 3.67
C LEU A 354 23.56 -3.16 2.76
N ALA A 355 24.21 -3.68 1.74
CA ALA A 355 25.10 -2.92 0.85
C ALA A 355 24.37 -2.26 -0.32
N ALA A 356 23.17 -2.74 -0.66
CA ALA A 356 22.39 -2.22 -1.79
C ALA A 356 21.92 -0.76 -1.61
N GLY A 357 21.99 -0.22 -0.37
CA GLY A 357 21.56 1.14 -0.07
C GLY A 357 20.04 1.30 -0.06
N TYR A 358 19.58 2.43 -0.55
CA TYR A 358 18.16 2.81 -0.48
C TYR A 358 17.59 3.17 -1.83
N VAL A 359 16.27 3.19 -1.87
CA VAL A 359 15.46 3.78 -2.93
C VAL A 359 14.66 4.93 -2.34
N LYS A 360 14.75 6.09 -2.96
CA LYS A 360 13.90 7.24 -2.65
C LYS A 360 13.09 7.60 -3.88
N GLU A 361 11.79 7.49 -3.73
CA GLU A 361 10.84 7.82 -4.79
C GLU A 361 10.01 9.03 -4.38
N LYS A 362 9.90 9.99 -5.30
CA LYS A 362 9.04 11.15 -5.15
C LYS A 362 8.15 11.25 -6.37
N ALA A 363 6.88 10.90 -6.21
CA ALA A 363 5.88 11.09 -7.25
C ALA A 363 5.10 12.40 -7.03
N ARG A 364 4.83 13.09 -8.11
CA ARG A 364 4.00 14.28 -8.16
C ARG A 364 3.00 14.08 -9.28
N MET A 365 1.75 14.06 -8.94
CA MET A 365 0.68 13.88 -9.90
C MET A 365 -0.29 15.06 -9.81
N PHE A 366 -0.65 15.57 -10.96
CA PHE A 366 -1.66 16.59 -11.13
C PHE A 366 -2.73 16.08 -12.09
N MET A 367 -3.98 16.18 -11.70
CA MET A 367 -5.15 15.81 -12.51
C MET A 367 -6.08 16.99 -12.56
N PHE A 368 -6.53 17.33 -13.76
CA PHE A 368 -7.45 18.46 -13.97
C PHE A 368 -8.48 18.09 -15.01
N ASP A 369 -9.74 18.35 -14.69
CA ASP A 369 -10.88 18.15 -15.57
C ASP A 369 -11.74 19.40 -15.58
N VAL A 370 -12.19 19.78 -16.75
CA VAL A 370 -13.25 20.75 -16.93
C VAL A 370 -14.30 20.21 -17.86
N SER A 371 -15.55 20.35 -17.52
CA SER A 371 -16.68 19.99 -18.39
C SER A 371 -17.70 21.10 -18.44
N LEU A 372 -18.30 21.25 -19.62
CA LEU A 372 -19.40 22.17 -19.87
C LEU A 372 -20.61 21.35 -20.34
N ALA A 373 -21.73 21.58 -19.72
CA ALA A 373 -23.01 20.97 -20.09
C ALA A 373 -24.04 22.07 -20.42
N ALA A 374 -24.52 22.07 -21.65
CA ALA A 374 -25.50 23.02 -22.14
C ALA A 374 -26.83 22.33 -22.36
N ASP A 375 -27.91 22.91 -21.80
CA ASP A 375 -29.27 22.55 -22.09
C ASP A 375 -29.74 23.37 -23.30
N LEU A 376 -29.91 22.71 -24.42
CA LEU A 376 -30.38 23.29 -25.68
C LEU A 376 -31.86 23.04 -25.93
N GLY A 377 -32.63 22.80 -24.84
CA GLY A 377 -34.05 22.54 -24.87
C GLY A 377 -34.89 23.69 -25.50
N SER A 378 -34.34 24.90 -25.50
CA SER A 378 -34.93 26.04 -26.21
C SER A 378 -34.86 25.90 -27.73
N PHE A 379 -33.88 25.17 -28.27
CA PHE A 379 -33.76 24.91 -29.69
C PHE A 379 -34.48 23.60 -30.08
N LEU A 380 -34.30 22.53 -29.29
CA LEU A 380 -34.96 21.26 -29.49
C LEU A 380 -35.24 20.63 -28.11
N LYS A 381 -36.52 20.34 -27.81
CA LYS A 381 -36.91 19.77 -26.51
C LYS A 381 -36.15 18.50 -26.20
N GLY A 382 -35.48 18.50 -25.05
CA GLY A 382 -34.69 17.37 -24.57
C GLY A 382 -33.27 17.30 -25.13
N LEU A 383 -32.85 18.27 -25.96
CA LEU A 383 -31.46 18.30 -26.48
C LEU A 383 -30.53 18.85 -25.41
N THR A 384 -29.50 18.10 -25.11
CA THR A 384 -28.40 18.50 -24.23
C THR A 384 -27.05 18.27 -24.94
N PHE A 385 -26.08 19.15 -24.68
CA PHE A 385 -24.71 19.00 -25.18
C PHE A 385 -23.76 19.03 -24.01
N LYS A 386 -22.83 18.07 -23.97
CA LYS A 386 -21.76 18.01 -22.96
C LYS A 386 -20.41 17.85 -23.63
N THR A 387 -19.44 18.66 -23.21
CA THR A 387 -18.04 18.53 -23.60
C THR A 387 -17.18 18.52 -22.37
N SER A 388 -16.06 17.80 -22.42
CA SER A 388 -15.10 17.71 -21.32
C SER A 388 -13.68 17.70 -21.86
N TYR A 389 -12.77 18.29 -21.08
CA TYR A 389 -11.36 18.28 -21.31
C TYR A 389 -10.65 17.82 -20.04
N SER A 390 -9.73 16.87 -20.16
CA SER A 390 -9.01 16.29 -19.03
C SER A 390 -7.53 16.25 -19.30
N VAL A 391 -6.72 16.63 -18.31
CA VAL A 391 -5.26 16.58 -18.34
C VAL A 391 -4.75 15.91 -17.09
N ASP A 392 -3.91 14.90 -17.28
CA ASP A 392 -3.17 14.24 -16.21
C ASP A 392 -1.68 14.41 -16.46
N TYR A 393 -0.96 14.88 -15.46
CA TYR A 393 0.49 15.03 -15.50
C TYR A 393 1.10 14.29 -14.31
N THR A 394 2.08 13.43 -14.59
CA THR A 394 2.82 12.70 -13.56
C THR A 394 4.31 12.94 -13.72
N CYS A 395 4.94 13.38 -12.65
CA CYS A 395 6.39 13.47 -12.52
C CYS A 395 6.87 12.47 -11.47
N LEU A 396 7.77 11.58 -11.87
CA LEU A 396 8.39 10.61 -11.00
C LEU A 396 9.88 10.92 -10.89
N LEU A 397 10.35 11.21 -9.69
CA LEU A 397 11.76 11.37 -9.37
C LEU A 397 12.20 10.14 -8.57
N TYR A 398 13.06 9.37 -9.17
CA TYR A 398 13.64 8.17 -8.59
C TYR A 398 15.11 8.42 -8.28
N THR A 399 15.51 8.19 -7.04
CA THR A 399 16.89 8.29 -6.59
C THR A 399 17.30 6.99 -5.93
N SER A 400 18.34 6.38 -6.45
CA SER A 400 19.01 5.22 -5.87
C SER A 400 20.50 5.49 -5.95
N PRO A 401 21.28 5.38 -4.85
CA PRO A 401 22.71 5.52 -4.95
C PRO A 401 23.26 4.45 -5.88
N SER A 402 24.19 4.84 -6.74
CA SER A 402 24.98 3.88 -7.49
C SER A 402 25.90 3.14 -6.48
N PRO A 403 26.16 1.85 -6.66
CA PRO A 403 27.23 1.18 -5.91
C PRO A 403 28.59 1.91 -6.00
N ARG A 404 28.80 2.72 -7.06
CA ARG A 404 29.97 3.57 -7.23
C ARG A 404 29.94 4.86 -6.38
N ASP A 405 28.77 5.36 -6.02
CA ASP A 405 28.65 6.62 -5.28
C ASP A 405 29.14 6.47 -3.85
N GLY A 406 29.04 5.28 -3.27
CA GLY A 406 29.61 4.93 -1.96
C GLY A 406 31.15 4.84 -1.95
N LEU A 407 31.78 4.68 -3.10
CA LEU A 407 33.24 4.61 -3.26
C LEU A 407 33.88 5.98 -3.47
N LEU A 408 33.12 6.97 -3.91
CA LEU A 408 33.62 8.31 -4.21
C LEU A 408 33.37 9.32 -3.08
N SER A 409 32.60 8.96 -2.05
CA SER A 409 32.26 9.86 -0.93
C SER A 409 33.07 9.59 0.35
N ARG A 410 34.20 8.90 0.26
CA ARG A 410 35.17 8.72 1.37
C ARG A 410 36.58 9.08 0.96
#